data_7c0f62d71b4319c2f70d34589e68572a
#
_entry.id   7c0f62d71b4319c2f70d34589e68572a
#
_cell.length_a   1.000
_cell.length_b   1.000
_cell.length_c   1.000
_cell.angle_alpha   90.00
_cell.angle_beta   90.00
_cell.angle_gamma   90.00
#
_symmetry.space_group_name_H-M   'P 1'
#
loop_
_entity.id
_entity.type
_entity.pdbx_description
1 polymer ?
#
loop_
_entity_poly.entity_id
_entity_poly.type
_entity_poly.pdbx_seq_one_letter_code
_entity_poly.pdbx_strand_id
1 'polypeptide(L)'
;MTEGQEAAAQAVETAVEAAGNWARAGRHAGVAGAAIGVVAAGAAAGVAIERMTVGRGMRRRARLALDAAGPYGTLRGTPGAAIAEDGTELYYEVDEPGVETGRPEKDDHPGKGRNGKGGKADRSAKPVRGKEARAAQEAQGGLRKRLSAALGRRAPAPTVVFSHGYCLSQDSWHFQRSALRGAVRTVHWDQRSHGRSSRGHGQIDGTEPVTIDLLGRDLKAVLDAAVPEGPIVLVGHSMGGMTVMALADQFPEYVAERVVGVALIGTSAGRLSEVGFGLPSMGVKAFHWLAPGVLKALGWQREIVERGRRATADLFAGLIKRYSFGTPENVDPGIARFGERLIEATPIDVVAEFFPAFAVHDKTEALVAYDAVPALVLAGESDLITPADHSRSIAEVLPDAELVCVPGAGHLVMLERPELVNEHLVSLVERAGAAARSSRHARA
;
A
#
# COMPACT_ATOMS: atom_id res chain seq x y z
N MET A 1 -23.06 -1.99 -38.91
CA MET A 1 -23.01 -1.88 -37.44
C MET A 1 -23.45 -3.21 -36.87
N THR A 2 -22.72 -3.80 -35.93
CA THR A 2 -23.09 -5.08 -35.35
C THR A 2 -24.14 -4.86 -34.24
N GLU A 3 -25.04 -5.81 -34.01
CA GLU A 3 -26.08 -5.74 -32.96
C GLU A 3 -25.53 -5.29 -31.58
N GLY A 4 -24.24 -5.53 -31.29
CA GLY A 4 -23.58 -5.06 -30.10
C GLY A 4 -23.31 -3.56 -30.07
N GLN A 5 -23.18 -2.90 -31.22
CA GLN A 5 -22.98 -1.44 -31.29
C GLN A 5 -24.30 -0.69 -31.11
N GLU A 6 -25.39 -1.25 -31.60
CA GLU A 6 -26.74 -0.68 -31.40
C GLU A 6 -27.19 -0.81 -29.94
N ALA A 7 -26.96 -1.95 -29.31
CA ALA A 7 -27.24 -2.14 -27.87
C ALA A 7 -26.43 -1.21 -26.96
N ALA A 8 -25.17 -0.91 -27.33
CA ALA A 8 -24.33 0.04 -26.59
C ALA A 8 -24.82 1.48 -26.78
N ALA A 9 -25.22 1.89 -28.01
CA ALA A 9 -25.75 3.20 -28.26
C ALA A 9 -27.08 3.43 -27.51
N GLN A 10 -27.94 2.43 -27.48
CA GLN A 10 -29.21 2.47 -26.77
C GLN A 10 -29.04 2.52 -25.24
N ALA A 11 -28.02 1.82 -24.68
CA ALA A 11 -27.70 1.90 -23.26
C ALA A 11 -27.16 3.28 -22.87
N VAL A 12 -26.36 3.92 -23.71
CA VAL A 12 -25.86 5.28 -23.50
C VAL A 12 -27.00 6.29 -23.57
N GLU A 13 -27.90 6.15 -24.54
CA GLU A 13 -29.06 7.04 -24.69
C GLU A 13 -30.04 6.93 -23.51
N THR A 14 -30.31 5.73 -23.02
CA THR A 14 -31.11 5.49 -21.82
C THR A 14 -30.44 6.05 -20.56
N ALA A 15 -29.10 5.97 -20.42
CA ALA A 15 -28.37 6.56 -19.32
C ALA A 15 -28.38 8.09 -19.35
N VAL A 16 -28.30 8.69 -20.53
CA VAL A 16 -28.39 10.16 -20.73
C VAL A 16 -29.80 10.68 -20.46
N GLU A 17 -30.84 9.96 -20.86
CA GLU A 17 -32.23 10.29 -20.51
C GLU A 17 -32.52 10.16 -19.03
N ALA A 18 -32.02 9.10 -18.38
CA ALA A 18 -32.12 8.93 -16.94
C ALA A 18 -31.44 10.08 -16.21
N ALA A 19 -30.23 10.46 -16.61
CA ALA A 19 -29.50 11.60 -16.04
C ALA A 19 -30.24 12.93 -16.25
N GLY A 20 -30.83 13.12 -17.41
CA GLY A 20 -31.65 14.32 -17.73
C GLY A 20 -32.95 14.40 -16.89
N ASN A 21 -33.58 13.28 -16.60
CA ASN A 21 -34.74 13.20 -15.71
C ASN A 21 -34.42 13.43 -14.26
N TRP A 22 -33.28 12.93 -13.78
CA TRP A 22 -32.76 13.19 -12.44
C TRP A 22 -32.34 14.66 -12.24
N ALA A 23 -31.75 15.30 -13.26
CA ALA A 23 -31.41 16.72 -13.23
C ALA A 23 -32.67 17.62 -13.18
N ARG A 24 -33.80 17.19 -13.72
CA ARG A 24 -35.09 17.88 -13.63
C ARG A 24 -35.79 17.70 -12.29
N ALA A 25 -35.67 16.51 -11.68
CA ALA A 25 -36.17 16.23 -10.32
C ALA A 25 -35.31 16.90 -9.24
N GLY A 26 -34.03 17.14 -9.49
CA GLY A 26 -33.03 17.64 -8.56
C GLY A 26 -33.05 19.14 -8.28
N ARG A 27 -34.04 19.92 -8.78
CA ARG A 27 -34.12 21.35 -8.43
C ARG A 27 -34.47 21.63 -6.97
N HIS A 28 -34.77 20.59 -6.17
CA HIS A 28 -35.00 20.66 -4.74
C HIS A 28 -34.10 19.75 -3.90
N ALA A 29 -33.27 18.90 -4.52
CA ALA A 29 -32.28 18.07 -3.84
C ALA A 29 -30.89 18.54 -4.29
N GLY A 30 -30.23 19.27 -3.42
CA GLY A 30 -28.99 19.99 -3.73
C GLY A 30 -27.88 19.19 -4.37
N VAL A 31 -26.77 19.86 -4.67
CA VAL A 31 -25.52 19.47 -5.36
C VAL A 31 -25.04 18.02 -5.13
N ALA A 32 -25.41 17.39 -4.00
CA ALA A 32 -25.15 15.99 -3.70
C ALA A 32 -25.79 14.99 -4.68
N GLY A 33 -27.00 15.28 -5.20
CA GLY A 33 -27.68 14.44 -6.19
C GLY A 33 -26.99 14.44 -7.56
N ALA A 34 -26.41 15.59 -7.97
CA ALA A 34 -25.67 15.70 -9.23
C ALA A 34 -24.31 14.97 -9.16
N ALA A 35 -23.61 15.04 -8.02
CA ALA A 35 -22.33 14.35 -7.83
C ALA A 35 -22.50 12.83 -7.84
N ILE A 36 -23.53 12.31 -7.15
CA ILE A 36 -23.86 10.87 -7.17
C ILE A 36 -24.24 10.44 -8.59
N GLY A 37 -24.96 11.28 -9.32
CA GLY A 37 -25.33 11.04 -10.73
C GLY A 37 -24.11 10.95 -11.65
N VAL A 38 -23.12 11.82 -11.51
CA VAL A 38 -21.89 11.82 -12.34
C VAL A 38 -21.00 10.62 -12.01
N VAL A 39 -20.83 10.27 -10.72
CA VAL A 39 -20.09 9.07 -10.30
C VAL A 39 -20.82 7.81 -10.76
N ALA A 40 -22.14 7.75 -10.63
CA ALA A 40 -22.94 6.61 -11.07
C ALA A 40 -22.94 6.45 -12.58
N ALA A 41 -23.02 7.56 -13.36
CA ALA A 41 -22.95 7.53 -14.82
C ALA A 41 -21.55 7.17 -15.33
N GLY A 42 -20.49 7.70 -14.71
CA GLY A 42 -19.10 7.30 -14.99
C GLY A 42 -18.85 5.84 -14.67
N ALA A 43 -19.37 5.37 -13.54
CA ALA A 43 -19.30 3.97 -13.14
C ALA A 43 -20.09 3.06 -14.10
N ALA A 44 -21.31 3.44 -14.52
CA ALA A 44 -22.12 2.67 -15.47
C ALA A 44 -21.47 2.59 -16.85
N ALA A 45 -20.86 3.69 -17.34
CA ALA A 45 -20.12 3.70 -18.60
C ALA A 45 -18.87 2.82 -18.52
N GLY A 46 -18.11 2.89 -17.43
CA GLY A 46 -16.96 2.03 -17.17
C GLY A 46 -17.33 0.55 -17.16
N VAL A 47 -18.41 0.17 -16.45
CA VAL A 47 -18.93 -1.21 -16.39
C VAL A 47 -19.40 -1.69 -17.78
N ALA A 48 -20.03 -0.83 -18.57
CA ALA A 48 -20.48 -1.20 -19.91
C ALA A 48 -19.28 -1.48 -20.83
N ILE A 49 -18.25 -0.64 -20.79
CA ILE A 49 -17.03 -0.80 -21.58
C ILE A 49 -16.28 -2.06 -21.12
N GLU A 50 -16.15 -2.28 -19.82
CA GLU A 50 -15.45 -3.44 -19.28
C GLU A 50 -16.19 -4.77 -19.54
N ARG A 51 -17.53 -4.79 -19.44
CA ARG A 51 -18.34 -5.96 -19.80
C ARG A 51 -18.21 -6.35 -21.28
N MET A 52 -17.99 -5.37 -22.16
CA MET A 52 -17.79 -5.62 -23.59
C MET A 52 -16.37 -6.06 -23.95
N THR A 53 -15.36 -5.59 -23.21
CA THR A 53 -13.94 -5.83 -23.52
C THR A 53 -13.33 -7.00 -22.77
N VAL A 54 -13.85 -7.33 -21.56
CA VAL A 54 -13.29 -8.34 -20.66
C VAL A 54 -14.22 -9.55 -20.56
N GLY A 55 -14.12 -10.45 -21.53
CA GLY A 55 -14.97 -11.63 -21.61
C GLY A 55 -14.85 -12.60 -20.42
N ARG A 56 -15.88 -13.47 -20.26
CA ARG A 56 -16.00 -14.55 -19.25
C ARG A 56 -14.73 -15.40 -19.05
N GLY A 57 -13.84 -15.48 -20.04
CA GLY A 57 -12.57 -16.20 -19.98
C GLY A 57 -11.55 -15.57 -19.02
N MET A 58 -11.53 -14.24 -18.91
CA MET A 58 -10.61 -13.53 -18.03
C MET A 58 -11.04 -13.63 -16.55
N ARG A 59 -12.34 -13.56 -16.26
CA ARG A 59 -12.89 -13.81 -14.92
C ARG A 59 -12.58 -15.22 -14.41
N ARG A 60 -12.64 -16.23 -15.30
CA ARG A 60 -12.26 -17.60 -14.97
C ARG A 60 -10.75 -17.73 -14.75
N ARG A 61 -9.92 -17.05 -15.55
CA ARG A 61 -8.46 -16.99 -15.34
C ARG A 61 -8.10 -16.27 -14.05
N ALA A 62 -8.76 -15.15 -13.73
CA ALA A 62 -8.56 -14.43 -12.48
C ALA A 62 -8.94 -15.29 -11.25
N ARG A 63 -10.06 -16.02 -11.29
CA ARG A 63 -10.41 -16.96 -10.20
C ARG A 63 -9.41 -18.13 -10.08
N LEU A 64 -8.96 -18.70 -11.19
CA LEU A 64 -7.95 -19.75 -11.18
C LEU A 64 -6.57 -19.23 -10.73
N ALA A 65 -6.25 -17.98 -11.02
CA ALA A 65 -5.05 -17.32 -10.51
C ALA A 65 -5.16 -17.00 -9.01
N LEU A 66 -6.37 -16.72 -8.51
CA LEU A 66 -6.68 -16.61 -7.09
C LEU A 66 -6.39 -17.90 -6.31
N ASP A 67 -6.82 -19.02 -6.88
CA ASP A 67 -6.60 -20.34 -6.28
C ASP A 67 -5.12 -20.77 -6.40
N ALA A 68 -4.38 -20.22 -7.36
CA ALA A 68 -2.97 -20.46 -7.59
C ALA A 68 -2.05 -19.34 -7.02
N ALA A 69 -2.61 -18.21 -6.58
CA ALA A 69 -1.84 -17.18 -5.91
C ALA A 69 -1.27 -17.75 -4.61
N GLY A 70 0.05 -17.62 -4.45
CA GLY A 70 0.72 -18.05 -3.23
C GLY A 70 0.10 -17.37 -2.00
N PRO A 71 0.48 -17.79 -0.80
CA PRO A 71 -0.06 -17.28 0.47
C PRO A 71 0.41 -15.85 0.77
N TYR A 72 0.18 -14.91 -0.16
CA TYR A 72 0.53 -13.50 0.05
C TYR A 72 -0.18 -12.92 1.27
N GLY A 73 0.56 -12.14 2.08
CA GLY A 73 0.04 -11.53 3.30
C GLY A 73 -0.11 -12.51 4.47
N THR A 74 0.52 -13.69 4.42
CA THR A 74 0.44 -14.71 5.48
C THR A 74 1.67 -14.78 6.38
N LEU A 75 2.72 -14.02 6.08
CA LEU A 75 3.90 -13.96 6.94
C LEU A 75 3.54 -13.33 8.28
N ARG A 76 3.96 -13.99 9.36
CA ARG A 76 3.71 -13.52 10.73
C ARG A 76 5.01 -13.49 11.52
N GLY A 77 5.10 -12.52 12.44
CA GLY A 77 6.16 -12.39 13.44
C GLY A 77 5.60 -12.56 14.85
N THR A 78 6.38 -12.16 15.84
CA THR A 78 5.92 -12.08 17.22
C THR A 78 5.01 -10.86 17.36
N PRO A 79 3.74 -11.03 17.74
CA PRO A 79 2.81 -9.92 17.85
C PRO A 79 3.09 -9.08 19.10
N GLY A 80 2.77 -7.78 19.00
CA GLY A 80 2.77 -6.83 20.10
C GLY A 80 1.74 -5.73 19.86
N ALA A 81 1.54 -4.92 20.87
CA ALA A 81 0.67 -3.74 20.80
C ALA A 81 1.37 -2.54 21.44
N ALA A 82 1.23 -1.37 20.82
CA ALA A 82 1.58 -0.10 21.40
C ALA A 82 0.31 0.67 21.72
N ILE A 83 0.32 1.49 22.75
CA ILE A 83 -0.81 2.32 23.13
C ILE A 83 -0.47 3.76 22.76
N ALA A 84 -1.27 4.34 21.86
CA ALA A 84 -1.17 5.73 21.48
C ALA A 84 -1.61 6.66 22.62
N GLU A 85 -1.32 7.96 22.53
CA GLU A 85 -1.66 8.96 23.56
C GLU A 85 -3.15 9.03 23.87
N ASP A 86 -4.00 8.76 22.88
CA ASP A 86 -5.48 8.74 23.00
C ASP A 86 -6.02 7.36 23.44
N GLY A 87 -5.14 6.41 23.82
CA GLY A 87 -5.51 5.06 24.22
C GLY A 87 -5.76 4.08 23.07
N THR A 88 -5.59 4.51 21.82
CA THR A 88 -5.73 3.62 20.66
C THR A 88 -4.68 2.51 20.69
N GLU A 89 -5.12 1.25 20.56
CA GLU A 89 -4.22 0.11 20.44
C GLU A 89 -3.70 -0.04 19.01
N LEU A 90 -2.38 0.02 18.85
CA LEU A 90 -1.67 -0.09 17.59
C LEU A 90 -0.96 -1.44 17.52
N TYR A 91 -1.40 -2.29 16.62
CA TYR A 91 -0.86 -3.63 16.43
C TYR A 91 0.44 -3.61 15.66
N TYR A 92 1.43 -4.37 16.10
CA TYR A 92 2.66 -4.61 15.37
C TYR A 92 3.14 -6.05 15.47
N GLU A 93 4.03 -6.45 14.58
CA GLU A 93 4.74 -7.73 14.61
C GLU A 93 6.24 -7.51 14.45
N VAL A 94 7.01 -8.31 15.17
CA VAL A 94 8.47 -8.29 15.14
C VAL A 94 9.00 -9.59 14.55
N ASP A 95 9.90 -9.47 13.56
CA ASP A 95 10.73 -10.59 13.10
C ASP A 95 12.15 -10.42 13.63
N GLU A 96 12.61 -11.39 14.41
CA GLU A 96 13.98 -11.38 14.98
C GLU A 96 15.00 -11.98 13.99
N PRO A 97 16.27 -11.49 14.02
CA PRO A 97 17.33 -12.09 13.22
C PRO A 97 17.66 -13.51 13.69
N GLY A 98 18.01 -14.38 12.75
CA GLY A 98 18.38 -15.77 13.03
C GLY A 98 17.22 -16.72 13.32
N VAL A 99 15.99 -16.25 13.40
CA VAL A 99 14.79 -17.09 13.54
C VAL A 99 14.28 -17.44 12.14
N GLU A 100 14.69 -18.56 11.57
CA GLU A 100 13.96 -19.20 10.49
C GLU A 100 12.68 -19.79 11.09
N THR A 101 11.58 -19.07 11.02
CA THR A 101 10.28 -19.63 11.38
C THR A 101 9.99 -20.77 10.40
N GLY A 102 9.85 -21.95 10.95
CA GLY A 102 9.72 -23.21 10.25
C GLY A 102 8.71 -23.20 9.12
N ARG A 103 8.92 -24.10 8.16
CA ARG A 103 7.90 -24.57 7.22
C ARG A 103 6.56 -24.70 7.95
N PRO A 104 5.44 -24.32 7.31
CA PRO A 104 4.13 -24.68 7.85
C PRO A 104 4.17 -26.18 8.18
N GLU A 105 3.82 -26.51 9.44
CA GLU A 105 3.67 -27.88 9.87
C GLU A 105 2.84 -28.62 8.82
N LYS A 106 3.40 -29.67 8.26
CA LYS A 106 2.63 -30.63 7.51
C LYS A 106 1.66 -31.25 8.52
N ASP A 107 0.38 -30.96 8.35
CA ASP A 107 -0.67 -31.71 9.01
C ASP A 107 -0.47 -33.19 8.69
N ASP A 108 0.21 -33.91 9.56
CA ASP A 108 0.27 -35.37 9.58
C ASP A 108 -1.07 -35.92 10.08
N HIS A 109 -2.07 -35.84 9.20
CA HIS A 109 -3.24 -36.71 9.36
C HIS A 109 -2.96 -38.03 8.67
N PRO A 110 -2.92 -39.16 9.38
CA PRO A 110 -2.82 -40.49 8.79
C PRO A 110 -4.17 -40.89 8.17
N GLY A 111 -4.43 -40.41 6.95
CA GLY A 111 -5.58 -40.79 6.13
C GLY A 111 -5.31 -42.08 5.39
N LYS A 112 -5.98 -43.18 5.83
CA LYS A 112 -6.04 -44.47 5.20
C LYS A 112 -6.48 -44.37 3.74
N GLY A 113 -5.76 -45.10 2.89
CA GLY A 113 -5.94 -45.20 1.46
C GLY A 113 -7.32 -45.61 0.96
N ARG A 114 -7.65 -45.11 -0.23
CA ARG A 114 -8.60 -45.75 -1.15
C ARG A 114 -8.06 -45.62 -2.59
N ASN A 115 -7.72 -46.75 -3.18
CA ASN A 115 -7.41 -46.95 -4.58
C ASN A 115 -8.55 -46.42 -5.49
N GLY A 116 -8.23 -45.49 -6.39
CA GLY A 116 -9.08 -45.03 -7.49
C GLY A 116 -8.26 -44.99 -8.78
N LYS A 117 -8.67 -45.75 -9.78
CA LYS A 117 -8.03 -46.00 -11.08
C LYS A 117 -7.91 -44.74 -11.94
N GLY A 118 -6.80 -44.66 -12.62
CA GLY A 118 -6.26 -43.76 -13.59
C GLY A 118 -7.20 -43.06 -14.58
N GLY A 119 -7.02 -41.74 -14.67
CA GLY A 119 -7.28 -40.92 -15.84
C GLY A 119 -5.95 -40.37 -16.35
N LYS A 120 -5.61 -40.62 -17.63
CA LYS A 120 -4.44 -40.10 -18.30
C LYS A 120 -4.60 -38.57 -18.42
N ALA A 121 -3.89 -37.81 -17.60
CA ALA A 121 -3.75 -36.35 -17.76
C ALA A 121 -2.63 -36.07 -18.79
N ASP A 122 -2.95 -35.18 -19.69
CA ASP A 122 -2.06 -34.68 -20.75
C ASP A 122 -0.79 -34.05 -20.14
N ARG A 123 0.39 -34.60 -20.49
CA ARG A 123 1.70 -34.28 -19.94
C ARG A 123 2.45 -33.17 -20.72
N SER A 124 1.75 -32.34 -21.48
CA SER A 124 2.42 -31.38 -22.39
C SER A 124 2.58 -29.94 -21.84
N ALA A 125 2.12 -29.61 -20.65
CA ALA A 125 2.34 -28.29 -20.03
C ALA A 125 3.27 -28.40 -18.80
N LYS A 126 4.59 -28.40 -19.02
CA LYS A 126 5.55 -28.21 -17.92
C LYS A 126 5.48 -26.76 -17.43
N PRO A 127 5.40 -26.51 -16.13
CA PRO A 127 5.22 -25.17 -15.59
C PRO A 127 6.51 -24.35 -15.74
N VAL A 128 6.48 -23.32 -16.56
CA VAL A 128 7.50 -22.26 -16.63
C VAL A 128 7.64 -21.56 -15.26
N ARG A 129 6.57 -21.50 -14.49
CA ARG A 129 6.48 -20.93 -13.11
C ARG A 129 7.48 -21.52 -12.10
N GLY A 130 7.92 -22.74 -12.24
CA GLY A 130 8.85 -23.35 -11.27
C GLY A 130 10.29 -22.79 -11.34
N LYS A 131 10.74 -22.34 -12.49
CA LYS A 131 12.09 -21.77 -12.66
C LYS A 131 12.16 -20.31 -12.15
N GLU A 132 11.16 -19.52 -12.43
CA GLU A 132 11.10 -18.11 -11.98
C GLU A 132 10.95 -18.01 -10.47
N ALA A 133 10.07 -18.81 -9.86
CA ALA A 133 9.91 -18.87 -8.41
C ALA A 133 11.19 -19.33 -7.70
N ARG A 134 11.92 -20.29 -8.30
CA ARG A 134 13.20 -20.76 -7.76
C ARG A 134 14.29 -19.68 -7.88
N ALA A 135 14.38 -18.98 -9.01
CA ALA A 135 15.31 -17.87 -9.20
C ALA A 135 15.06 -16.72 -8.22
N ALA A 136 13.77 -16.35 -8.00
CA ALA A 136 13.41 -15.35 -7.01
C ALA A 136 13.80 -15.77 -5.58
N GLN A 137 13.60 -17.04 -5.22
CA GLN A 137 13.98 -17.59 -3.91
C GLN A 137 15.51 -17.62 -3.73
N GLU A 138 16.26 -17.97 -4.76
CA GLU A 138 17.74 -17.94 -4.76
C GLU A 138 18.26 -16.49 -4.63
N ALA A 139 17.66 -15.53 -5.34
CA ALA A 139 18.00 -14.11 -5.23
C ALA A 139 17.73 -13.57 -3.81
N GLN A 140 16.58 -13.87 -3.21
CA GLN A 140 16.28 -13.50 -1.83
C GLN A 140 17.28 -14.11 -0.84
N GLY A 141 17.66 -15.38 -1.04
CA GLY A 141 18.70 -16.03 -0.23
C GLY A 141 20.06 -15.33 -0.34
N GLY A 142 20.41 -14.84 -1.53
CA GLY A 142 21.59 -14.03 -1.78
C GLY A 142 21.58 -12.70 -1.03
N LEU A 143 20.45 -11.96 -1.10
CA LEU A 143 20.26 -10.69 -0.40
C LEU A 143 20.40 -10.85 1.12
N ARG A 144 19.77 -11.88 1.71
CA ARG A 144 19.88 -12.17 3.15
C ARG A 144 21.33 -12.43 3.60
N LYS A 145 22.06 -13.25 2.85
CA LYS A 145 23.47 -13.54 3.13
C LYS A 145 24.32 -12.28 3.06
N ARG A 146 24.12 -11.45 2.03
CA ARG A 146 24.80 -10.17 1.85
C ARG A 146 24.54 -9.25 3.05
N LEU A 147 23.27 -9.05 3.42
CA LEU A 147 22.89 -8.20 4.54
C LEU A 147 23.45 -8.70 5.87
N SER A 148 23.33 -10.00 6.17
CA SER A 148 23.88 -10.59 7.39
C SER A 148 25.40 -10.45 7.48
N ALA A 149 26.10 -10.55 6.35
CA ALA A 149 27.55 -10.35 6.30
C ALA A 149 27.93 -8.88 6.55
N ALA A 150 27.19 -7.94 5.93
CA ALA A 150 27.44 -6.50 6.05
C ALA A 150 27.16 -5.97 7.46
N LEU A 151 26.13 -6.44 8.12
CA LEU A 151 25.77 -6.01 9.48
C LEU A 151 26.71 -6.59 10.55
N GLY A 152 27.27 -7.78 10.35
CA GLY A 152 28.24 -8.40 11.24
C GLY A 152 27.69 -8.70 12.65
N ARG A 153 28.53 -9.34 13.50
CA ARG A 153 28.13 -9.74 14.88
C ARG A 153 28.52 -8.73 15.97
N ARG A 154 29.29 -7.68 15.65
CA ARG A 154 29.96 -6.85 16.68
C ARG A 154 29.32 -5.51 17.01
N ALA A 155 28.35 -5.04 16.23
CA ALA A 155 27.62 -3.79 16.53
C ALA A 155 26.11 -4.07 16.49
N PRO A 156 25.29 -3.37 17.27
CA PRO A 156 23.84 -3.52 17.14
C PRO A 156 23.43 -3.12 15.73
N ALA A 157 22.90 -4.12 15.00
CA ALA A 157 22.30 -3.90 13.70
C ALA A 157 21.06 -2.99 13.86
N PRO A 158 20.76 -2.14 12.89
CA PRO A 158 19.55 -1.33 12.97
C PRO A 158 18.30 -2.21 12.92
N THR A 159 17.23 -1.77 13.59
CA THR A 159 15.89 -2.33 13.40
C THR A 159 15.21 -1.60 12.24
N VAL A 160 14.67 -2.34 11.28
CA VAL A 160 13.95 -1.76 10.14
C VAL A 160 12.45 -1.73 10.46
N VAL A 161 11.84 -0.54 10.45
CA VAL A 161 10.43 -0.32 10.80
C VAL A 161 9.65 0.08 9.57
N PHE A 162 8.57 -0.66 9.27
CA PHE A 162 7.77 -0.52 8.07
C PHE A 162 6.41 0.10 8.35
N SER A 163 6.12 1.26 7.73
CA SER A 163 4.85 1.99 7.77
C SER A 163 4.16 1.87 6.40
N HIS A 164 2.98 1.26 6.37
CA HIS A 164 2.21 1.01 5.14
C HIS A 164 1.44 2.24 4.65
N GLY A 165 0.93 2.18 3.42
CA GLY A 165 0.11 3.22 2.80
C GLY A 165 -1.36 3.18 3.24
N TYR A 166 -2.08 4.22 2.86
CA TYR A 166 -3.53 4.34 3.04
C TYR A 166 -4.29 3.18 2.40
N CYS A 167 -5.34 2.71 3.08
CA CYS A 167 -6.13 1.53 2.70
C CYS A 167 -5.33 0.23 2.58
N LEU A 168 -4.14 0.17 3.16
CA LEU A 168 -3.31 -1.04 3.21
C LEU A 168 -3.22 -1.56 4.65
N SER A 169 -2.34 -2.52 4.88
CA SER A 169 -1.92 -3.03 6.17
C SER A 169 -0.45 -3.43 6.12
N GLN A 170 0.13 -3.85 7.24
CA GLN A 170 1.49 -4.38 7.29
C GLN A 170 1.73 -5.52 6.29
N ASP A 171 0.69 -6.25 5.91
CA ASP A 171 0.78 -7.35 4.96
C ASP A 171 1.20 -6.89 3.54
N SER A 172 1.05 -5.59 3.21
CA SER A 172 1.53 -5.01 1.95
C SER A 172 3.05 -5.13 1.77
N TRP A 173 3.78 -5.28 2.85
CA TRP A 173 5.23 -5.49 2.87
C TRP A 173 5.65 -6.96 2.74
N HIS A 174 4.76 -7.84 2.24
CA HIS A 174 4.99 -9.28 2.14
C HIS A 174 6.35 -9.66 1.52
N PHE A 175 6.70 -9.06 0.40
CA PHE A 175 7.95 -9.39 -0.30
C PHE A 175 9.19 -8.83 0.41
N GLN A 176 9.10 -7.62 0.99
CA GLN A 176 10.17 -6.96 1.73
C GLN A 176 10.42 -7.72 3.03
N ARG A 177 9.35 -8.06 3.74
CA ARG A 177 9.40 -8.90 4.94
C ARG A 177 10.04 -10.25 4.64
N SER A 178 9.63 -10.90 3.55
CA SER A 178 10.22 -12.17 3.10
C SER A 178 11.72 -12.04 2.80
N ALA A 179 12.16 -10.95 2.18
CA ALA A 179 13.55 -10.73 1.81
C ALA A 179 14.48 -10.44 3.01
N LEU A 180 13.99 -9.73 4.03
CA LEU A 180 14.78 -9.31 5.19
C LEU A 180 14.72 -10.28 6.36
N ARG A 181 13.71 -11.14 6.41
CA ARG A 181 13.44 -12.06 7.50
C ARG A 181 14.64 -12.94 7.84
N GLY A 182 15.01 -12.99 9.12
CA GLY A 182 16.15 -13.74 9.62
C GLY A 182 17.51 -13.06 9.40
N ALA A 183 17.60 -12.02 8.57
CA ALA A 183 18.85 -11.29 8.33
C ALA A 183 19.02 -10.06 9.23
N VAL A 184 17.93 -9.37 9.52
CA VAL A 184 17.88 -8.18 10.36
C VAL A 184 16.55 -8.15 11.11
N ARG A 185 16.54 -7.48 12.28
CA ARG A 185 15.30 -7.27 13.04
C ARG A 185 14.38 -6.33 12.26
N THR A 186 13.12 -6.73 12.08
CA THR A 186 12.12 -5.88 11.42
C THR A 186 10.87 -5.73 12.27
N VAL A 187 10.26 -4.56 12.22
CA VAL A 187 8.95 -4.26 12.83
C VAL A 187 7.99 -3.88 11.71
N HIS A 188 6.85 -4.56 11.67
CA HIS A 188 5.76 -4.28 10.76
C HIS A 188 4.53 -3.92 11.59
N TRP A 189 3.94 -2.76 11.39
CA TRP A 189 2.80 -2.31 12.18
C TRP A 189 1.64 -1.87 11.30
N ASP A 190 0.45 -1.97 11.85
CA ASP A 190 -0.76 -1.47 11.21
C ASP A 190 -1.06 -0.07 11.75
N GLN A 191 -1.20 0.92 10.88
CA GLN A 191 -1.60 2.27 11.26
C GLN A 191 -3.02 2.25 11.83
N ARG A 192 -3.37 3.23 12.69
CA ARG A 192 -4.71 3.30 13.31
C ARG A 192 -5.82 3.08 12.29
N SER A 193 -6.88 2.41 12.66
CA SER A 193 -8.04 2.07 11.84
C SER A 193 -7.77 1.15 10.66
N HIS A 194 -6.54 0.68 10.46
CA HIS A 194 -6.15 -0.25 9.39
C HIS A 194 -5.71 -1.59 9.97
N GLY A 195 -5.83 -2.64 9.16
CA GLY A 195 -5.38 -3.98 9.50
C GLY A 195 -5.95 -4.48 10.82
N ARG A 196 -5.10 -4.66 11.84
CA ARG A 196 -5.43 -5.16 13.18
C ARG A 196 -5.40 -4.07 14.26
N SER A 197 -4.98 -2.85 13.91
CA SER A 197 -4.98 -1.72 14.84
C SER A 197 -6.39 -1.21 15.10
N SER A 198 -6.62 -0.78 16.32
CA SER A 198 -7.89 -0.21 16.73
C SER A 198 -8.16 1.16 16.10
N ARG A 199 -9.38 1.58 16.14
CA ARG A 199 -9.84 2.93 15.83
C ARG A 199 -9.89 3.77 17.10
N GLY A 200 -9.38 4.99 17.08
CA GLY A 200 -9.41 5.90 18.22
C GLY A 200 -10.84 6.26 18.66
N HIS A 201 -11.04 6.51 19.94
CA HIS A 201 -12.35 6.91 20.46
C HIS A 201 -12.85 8.22 19.83
N GLY A 202 -11.98 9.24 19.73
CA GLY A 202 -12.30 10.51 19.09
C GLY A 202 -12.65 10.40 17.61
N GLN A 203 -12.13 9.37 16.93
CA GLN A 203 -12.50 9.04 15.56
C GLN A 203 -13.90 8.40 15.49
N ILE A 204 -14.23 7.50 16.43
CA ILE A 204 -15.51 6.78 16.45
C ILE A 204 -16.67 7.75 16.70
N ASP A 205 -16.52 8.66 17.63
CA ASP A 205 -17.54 9.66 17.98
C ASP A 205 -17.44 10.97 17.17
N GLY A 206 -16.42 11.08 16.29
CA GLY A 206 -16.25 12.21 15.39
C GLY A 206 -15.78 13.49 16.06
N THR A 207 -15.22 13.41 17.27
CA THR A 207 -14.70 14.58 18.02
C THR A 207 -13.29 14.97 17.61
N GLU A 208 -12.50 14.03 17.11
CA GLU A 208 -11.11 14.25 16.69
C GLU A 208 -10.88 13.77 15.26
N PRO A 209 -10.59 14.67 14.31
CA PRO A 209 -10.26 14.27 12.94
C PRO A 209 -8.88 13.61 12.89
N VAL A 210 -8.73 12.66 11.97
CA VAL A 210 -7.40 12.08 11.65
C VAL A 210 -6.56 13.13 10.97
N THR A 211 -5.30 13.24 11.41
CA THR A 211 -4.28 14.09 10.79
C THR A 211 -3.00 13.28 10.56
N ILE A 212 -2.16 13.73 9.64
CA ILE A 212 -0.85 13.10 9.43
C ILE A 212 0.04 13.26 10.68
N ASP A 213 -0.12 14.36 11.43
CA ASP A 213 0.58 14.56 12.70
C ASP A 213 0.20 13.52 13.75
N LEU A 214 -1.08 13.15 13.83
CA LEU A 214 -1.53 12.09 14.70
C LEU A 214 -0.85 10.74 14.35
N LEU A 215 -0.70 10.43 13.06
CA LEU A 215 0.00 9.22 12.62
C LEU A 215 1.50 9.26 12.96
N GLY A 216 2.13 10.45 12.97
CA GLY A 216 3.50 10.62 13.44
C GLY A 216 3.67 10.29 14.92
N ARG A 217 2.70 10.69 15.78
CA ARG A 217 2.66 10.32 17.21
C ARG A 217 2.41 8.82 17.41
N ASP A 218 1.55 8.23 16.60
CA ASP A 218 1.33 6.78 16.60
C ASP A 218 2.61 6.01 16.29
N LEU A 219 3.33 6.43 15.25
CA LEU A 219 4.62 5.82 14.92
C LEU A 219 5.59 5.95 16.10
N LYS A 220 5.63 7.11 16.78
CA LYS A 220 6.47 7.30 17.97
C LYS A 220 6.11 6.29 19.08
N ALA A 221 4.83 6.08 19.36
CA ALA A 221 4.37 5.12 20.35
C ALA A 221 4.77 3.67 19.96
N VAL A 222 4.66 3.31 18.68
CA VAL A 222 5.13 2.01 18.18
C VAL A 222 6.63 1.86 18.33
N LEU A 223 7.42 2.90 18.02
CA LEU A 223 8.87 2.88 18.17
C LEU A 223 9.29 2.72 19.63
N ASP A 224 8.64 3.40 20.58
CA ASP A 224 8.91 3.28 22.00
C ASP A 224 8.59 1.88 22.52
N ALA A 225 7.51 1.26 22.06
CA ALA A 225 7.12 -0.08 22.49
C ALA A 225 7.93 -1.20 21.83
N ALA A 226 8.12 -1.11 20.50
CA ALA A 226 8.73 -2.18 19.71
C ALA A 226 10.26 -2.05 19.57
N VAL A 227 10.82 -0.83 19.66
CA VAL A 227 12.25 -0.55 19.46
C VAL A 227 12.76 0.42 20.53
N PRO A 228 12.69 0.07 21.83
CA PRO A 228 13.08 0.99 22.92
C PRO A 228 14.53 1.43 22.83
N GLU A 229 15.40 0.63 22.25
CA GLU A 229 16.83 0.89 22.16
C GLU A 229 17.40 0.58 20.77
N GLY A 230 18.54 1.18 20.45
CA GLY A 230 19.32 0.90 19.25
C GLY A 230 18.94 1.76 18.04
N PRO A 231 19.71 1.64 16.95
CA PRO A 231 19.50 2.42 15.73
C PRO A 231 18.30 1.91 14.93
N ILE A 232 17.64 2.82 14.20
CA ILE A 232 16.40 2.57 13.46
C ILE A 232 16.60 2.95 12.00
N VAL A 233 16.12 2.12 11.09
CA VAL A 233 15.85 2.48 9.69
C VAL A 233 14.34 2.55 9.50
N LEU A 234 13.82 3.71 9.07
CA LEU A 234 12.41 3.90 8.81
C LEU A 234 12.11 3.66 7.32
N VAL A 235 11.05 2.91 7.04
CA VAL A 235 10.57 2.63 5.69
C VAL A 235 9.09 3.00 5.62
N GLY A 236 8.74 3.99 4.79
CA GLY A 236 7.37 4.46 4.62
C GLY A 236 6.90 4.40 3.17
N HIS A 237 5.73 3.81 2.94
CA HIS A 237 5.06 3.83 1.65
C HIS A 237 3.85 4.76 1.68
N SER A 238 3.73 5.67 0.70
CA SER A 238 2.56 6.56 0.56
C SER A 238 2.27 7.31 1.87
N MET A 239 1.08 7.16 2.45
CA MET A 239 0.74 7.69 3.79
C MET A 239 1.77 7.29 4.87
N GLY A 240 2.36 6.10 4.80
CA GLY A 240 3.43 5.68 5.72
C GLY A 240 4.70 6.53 5.59
N GLY A 241 5.00 7.03 4.40
CA GLY A 241 6.07 8.02 4.19
C GLY A 241 5.74 9.38 4.81
N MET A 242 4.49 9.82 4.68
CA MET A 242 3.99 11.04 5.35
C MET A 242 4.04 10.91 6.87
N THR A 243 3.69 9.74 7.40
CA THR A 243 3.81 9.38 8.82
C THR A 243 5.25 9.49 9.31
N VAL A 244 6.22 9.01 8.53
CA VAL A 244 7.66 9.13 8.81
C VAL A 244 8.09 10.61 8.83
N MET A 245 7.63 11.41 7.89
CA MET A 245 7.92 12.86 7.87
C MET A 245 7.29 13.58 9.08
N ALA A 246 6.06 13.21 9.46
CA ALA A 246 5.40 13.78 10.65
C ALA A 246 6.08 13.38 11.97
N LEU A 247 6.70 12.21 12.04
CA LEU A 247 7.59 11.85 13.16
C LEU A 247 8.77 12.83 13.25
N ALA A 248 9.41 13.14 12.12
CA ALA A 248 10.55 14.05 12.09
C ALA A 248 10.18 15.50 12.45
N ASP A 249 9.00 15.94 12.00
CA ASP A 249 8.45 17.25 12.32
C ASP A 249 8.21 17.43 13.83
N GLN A 250 7.67 16.42 14.48
CA GLN A 250 7.26 16.50 15.88
C GLN A 250 8.35 16.04 16.87
N PHE A 251 9.27 15.19 16.45
CA PHE A 251 10.29 14.58 17.30
C PHE A 251 11.69 14.63 16.64
N PRO A 252 12.18 15.82 16.22
CA PRO A 252 13.44 15.93 15.48
C PRO A 252 14.65 15.43 16.27
N GLU A 253 14.70 15.66 17.60
CA GLU A 253 15.78 15.17 18.45
C GLU A 253 15.81 13.64 18.54
N TYR A 254 14.62 13.00 18.62
CA TYR A 254 14.51 11.54 18.60
C TYR A 254 15.00 10.97 17.26
N VAL A 255 14.63 11.61 16.15
CA VAL A 255 15.10 11.22 14.82
C VAL A 255 16.62 11.36 14.72
N ALA A 256 17.18 12.48 15.14
CA ALA A 256 18.63 12.72 15.12
C ALA A 256 19.42 11.75 15.99
N GLU A 257 18.85 11.27 17.10
CA GLU A 257 19.49 10.30 17.99
C GLU A 257 19.39 8.85 17.49
N ARG A 258 18.21 8.46 16.97
CA ARG A 258 17.85 7.06 16.78
C ARG A 258 17.83 6.61 15.33
N VAL A 259 17.48 7.51 14.40
CA VAL A 259 17.32 7.14 12.99
C VAL A 259 18.67 7.20 12.27
N VAL A 260 19.02 6.10 11.62
CA VAL A 260 20.29 5.95 10.89
C VAL A 260 20.08 5.71 9.38
N GLY A 261 18.83 5.73 8.93
CA GLY A 261 18.47 5.62 7.53
C GLY A 261 16.96 5.75 7.31
N VAL A 262 16.55 6.20 6.13
CA VAL A 262 15.15 6.39 5.76
C VAL A 262 14.88 5.95 4.32
N ALA A 263 13.75 5.26 4.09
CA ALA A 263 13.23 4.97 2.76
C ALA A 263 11.83 5.57 2.61
N LEU A 264 11.65 6.42 1.61
CA LEU A 264 10.41 7.09 1.24
C LEU A 264 9.96 6.55 -0.12
N ILE A 265 8.92 5.72 -0.12
CA ILE A 265 8.49 4.94 -1.29
C ILE A 265 7.11 5.41 -1.74
N GLY A 266 6.96 5.88 -2.99
CA GLY A 266 5.67 6.28 -3.56
C GLY A 266 4.92 7.25 -2.64
N THR A 267 5.59 8.30 -2.15
CA THR A 267 5.05 9.23 -1.17
C THR A 267 5.23 10.69 -1.60
N SER A 268 4.71 11.60 -0.80
CA SER A 268 4.77 13.05 -1.04
C SER A 268 5.09 13.78 0.26
N ALA A 269 5.89 14.83 0.18
CA ALA A 269 6.12 15.73 1.32
C ALA A 269 5.04 16.82 1.43
N GLY A 270 4.25 17.07 0.36
CA GLY A 270 3.21 18.09 0.31
C GLY A 270 2.57 18.19 -1.08
N ARG A 271 1.75 19.22 -1.29
CA ARG A 271 1.15 19.56 -2.59
C ARG A 271 0.25 18.48 -3.21
N LEU A 272 -0.32 17.57 -2.42
CA LEU A 272 -1.23 16.53 -2.92
C LEU A 272 -2.53 17.09 -3.52
N SER A 273 -2.94 18.29 -3.12
CA SER A 273 -4.07 19.00 -3.71
C SER A 273 -3.87 19.36 -5.20
N GLU A 274 -2.62 19.35 -5.69
CA GLU A 274 -2.28 19.63 -7.08
C GLU A 274 -2.32 18.38 -7.98
N VAL A 275 -2.43 17.18 -7.38
CA VAL A 275 -2.43 15.90 -8.12
C VAL A 275 -3.68 15.75 -8.96
N GLY A 276 -3.49 15.53 -10.25
CA GLY A 276 -4.59 15.42 -11.22
C GLY A 276 -5.23 14.05 -11.32
N PHE A 277 -4.72 13.01 -10.70
CA PHE A 277 -5.21 11.61 -10.80
C PHE A 277 -5.45 11.13 -12.25
N GLY A 278 -4.68 11.67 -13.22
CA GLY A 278 -4.87 11.39 -14.64
C GLY A 278 -6.14 12.02 -15.23
N LEU A 279 -6.79 12.95 -14.54
CA LEU A 279 -7.97 13.69 -15.02
C LEU A 279 -7.55 15.00 -15.72
N PRO A 280 -8.33 15.49 -16.70
CA PRO A 280 -8.15 16.84 -17.24
C PRO A 280 -8.29 17.90 -16.14
N SER A 281 -7.62 19.06 -16.29
CA SER A 281 -7.53 20.11 -15.26
C SER A 281 -8.87 20.61 -14.70
N MET A 282 -9.93 20.65 -15.52
CA MET A 282 -11.29 20.96 -15.04
C MET A 282 -11.87 19.84 -14.17
N GLY A 283 -11.57 18.57 -14.50
CA GLY A 283 -12.01 17.42 -13.71
C GLY A 283 -11.33 17.34 -12.35
N VAL A 284 -10.07 17.75 -12.26
CA VAL A 284 -9.30 17.82 -11.00
C VAL A 284 -9.96 18.76 -10.00
N LYS A 285 -10.27 19.99 -10.41
CA LYS A 285 -10.94 20.97 -9.55
C LYS A 285 -12.30 20.49 -9.07
N ALA A 286 -13.09 19.90 -9.97
CA ALA A 286 -14.40 19.33 -9.63
C ALA A 286 -14.25 18.15 -8.66
N PHE A 287 -13.25 17.28 -8.85
CA PHE A 287 -12.96 16.15 -7.95
C PHE A 287 -12.61 16.63 -6.54
N HIS A 288 -11.64 17.55 -6.41
CA HIS A 288 -11.23 18.08 -5.10
C HIS A 288 -12.36 18.78 -4.36
N TRP A 289 -13.26 19.46 -5.09
CA TRP A 289 -14.41 20.13 -4.50
C TRP A 289 -15.53 19.16 -4.09
N LEU A 290 -15.77 18.10 -4.85
CA LEU A 290 -16.87 17.16 -4.63
C LEU A 290 -16.49 15.96 -3.76
N ALA A 291 -15.27 15.48 -3.85
CA ALA A 291 -14.84 14.24 -3.18
C ALA A 291 -15.06 14.23 -1.67
N PRO A 292 -14.74 15.31 -0.90
CA PRO A 292 -14.98 15.29 0.55
C PRO A 292 -16.48 15.14 0.90
N GLY A 293 -17.35 15.83 0.18
CA GLY A 293 -18.81 15.76 0.39
C GLY A 293 -19.39 14.39 0.02
N VAL A 294 -18.93 13.81 -1.09
CA VAL A 294 -19.34 12.48 -1.54
C VAL A 294 -18.87 11.41 -0.56
N LEU A 295 -17.61 11.44 -0.15
CA LEU A 295 -17.05 10.47 0.80
C LEU A 295 -17.77 10.55 2.15
N LYS A 296 -18.05 11.77 2.66
CA LYS A 296 -18.82 11.95 3.89
C LYS A 296 -20.24 11.39 3.75
N ALA A 297 -20.92 11.62 2.64
CA ALA A 297 -22.26 11.06 2.39
C ALA A 297 -22.24 9.52 2.27
N LEU A 298 -21.22 8.95 1.65
CA LEU A 298 -21.03 7.51 1.57
C LEU A 298 -20.74 6.89 2.95
N GLY A 299 -19.96 7.57 3.81
CA GLY A 299 -19.70 7.14 5.18
C GLY A 299 -20.96 7.04 6.02
N TRP A 300 -21.93 7.94 5.85
CA TRP A 300 -23.21 7.90 6.57
C TRP A 300 -24.14 6.77 6.12
N GLN A 301 -23.98 6.26 4.91
CA GLN A 301 -24.82 5.18 4.34
C GLN A 301 -24.04 3.88 4.17
N ARG A 302 -23.20 3.54 5.14
CA ARG A 302 -22.27 2.41 5.13
C ARG A 302 -22.90 1.11 4.60
N GLU A 303 -24.08 0.73 5.07
CA GLU A 303 -24.75 -0.52 4.65
C GLU A 303 -25.13 -0.51 3.16
N ILE A 304 -25.58 0.64 2.63
CA ILE A 304 -25.96 0.77 1.22
C ILE A 304 -24.71 0.73 0.35
N VAL A 305 -23.63 1.40 0.80
CA VAL A 305 -22.35 1.42 0.09
C VAL A 305 -21.73 0.02 0.08
N GLU A 306 -21.74 -0.71 1.19
CA GLU A 306 -21.21 -2.07 1.25
C GLU A 306 -22.01 -3.05 0.38
N ARG A 307 -23.33 -2.90 0.28
CA ARG A 307 -24.15 -3.66 -0.67
C ARG A 307 -23.86 -3.26 -2.11
N GLY A 308 -23.73 -1.98 -2.41
CA GLY A 308 -23.37 -1.44 -3.71
C GLY A 308 -21.97 -1.89 -4.15
N ARG A 309 -20.97 -1.89 -3.25
CA ARG A 309 -19.61 -2.35 -3.52
C ARG A 309 -19.56 -3.80 -3.98
N ARG A 310 -20.39 -4.68 -3.40
CA ARG A 310 -20.51 -6.08 -3.85
C ARG A 310 -21.11 -6.20 -5.25
N ALA A 311 -22.06 -5.33 -5.58
CA ALA A 311 -22.69 -5.32 -6.91
C ALA A 311 -21.78 -4.72 -7.99
N THR A 312 -20.85 -3.82 -7.62
CA THR A 312 -19.90 -3.13 -8.50
C THR A 312 -18.45 -3.61 -8.29
N ALA A 313 -18.24 -4.77 -7.69
CA ALA A 313 -16.93 -5.28 -7.33
C ALA A 313 -15.94 -5.34 -8.51
N ASP A 314 -16.42 -5.74 -9.70
CA ASP A 314 -15.57 -5.80 -10.91
C ASP A 314 -15.09 -4.41 -11.35
N LEU A 315 -15.94 -3.37 -11.21
CA LEU A 315 -15.57 -1.99 -11.53
C LEU A 315 -14.57 -1.44 -10.51
N PHE A 316 -14.81 -1.71 -9.21
CA PHE A 316 -13.95 -1.26 -8.14
C PHE A 316 -12.55 -1.91 -8.24
N ALA A 317 -12.51 -3.22 -8.54
CA ALA A 317 -11.26 -3.92 -8.83
C ALA A 317 -10.51 -3.32 -10.04
N GLY A 318 -11.21 -2.94 -11.09
CA GLY A 318 -10.63 -2.27 -12.25
C GLY A 318 -10.03 -0.91 -11.91
N LEU A 319 -10.71 -0.10 -11.09
CA LEU A 319 -10.19 1.18 -10.60
C LEU A 319 -8.96 0.99 -9.69
N ILE A 320 -9.05 0.10 -8.71
CA ILE A 320 -7.91 -0.23 -7.86
C ILE A 320 -6.71 -0.60 -8.73
N LYS A 321 -6.91 -1.53 -9.67
CA LYS A 321 -5.84 -1.99 -10.54
C LYS A 321 -5.25 -0.86 -11.38
N ARG A 322 -6.07 0.05 -11.91
CA ARG A 322 -5.66 1.20 -12.72
C ARG A 322 -4.81 2.20 -11.94
N TYR A 323 -5.18 2.48 -10.68
CA TYR A 323 -4.48 3.47 -9.85
C TYR A 323 -3.32 2.88 -9.04
N SER A 324 -3.35 1.58 -8.78
CA SER A 324 -2.31 0.91 -7.98
C SER A 324 -1.11 0.45 -8.80
N PHE A 325 -1.29 0.10 -10.08
CA PHE A 325 -0.27 -0.52 -10.92
C PHE A 325 0.00 0.29 -12.19
N GLY A 326 1.27 0.42 -12.56
CA GLY A 326 1.67 1.26 -13.70
C GLY A 326 1.30 0.67 -15.06
N THR A 327 1.42 -0.66 -15.19
CA THR A 327 1.01 -1.41 -16.38
C THR A 327 0.04 -2.52 -15.97
N PRO A 328 -1.24 -2.17 -15.71
CA PRO A 328 -2.22 -3.10 -15.15
C PRO A 328 -2.37 -4.42 -15.90
N GLU A 329 -2.20 -4.42 -17.22
CA GLU A 329 -2.28 -5.60 -18.09
C GLU A 329 -1.12 -6.59 -17.89
N ASN A 330 0.03 -6.12 -17.42
CA ASN A 330 1.25 -6.89 -17.26
C ASN A 330 1.48 -7.37 -15.81
N VAL A 331 0.69 -6.90 -14.85
CA VAL A 331 0.80 -7.32 -13.45
C VAL A 331 0.33 -8.76 -13.28
N ASP A 332 1.07 -9.55 -12.52
CA ASP A 332 0.62 -10.90 -12.13
C ASP A 332 -0.77 -10.83 -11.49
N PRO A 333 -1.75 -11.60 -11.99
CA PRO A 333 -3.12 -11.54 -11.48
C PRO A 333 -3.25 -11.86 -9.99
N GLY A 334 -2.34 -12.66 -9.42
CA GLY A 334 -2.31 -12.97 -7.99
C GLY A 334 -1.86 -11.77 -7.17
N ILE A 335 -0.85 -11.01 -7.66
CA ILE A 335 -0.40 -9.77 -7.04
C ILE A 335 -1.48 -8.70 -7.12
N ALA A 336 -2.11 -8.52 -8.30
CA ALA A 336 -3.22 -7.59 -8.46
C ALA A 336 -4.34 -7.88 -7.48
N ARG A 337 -4.75 -9.15 -7.36
CA ARG A 337 -5.79 -9.57 -6.42
C ARG A 337 -5.36 -9.41 -4.96
N PHE A 338 -4.09 -9.60 -4.65
CA PHE A 338 -3.58 -9.34 -3.32
C PHE A 338 -3.71 -7.85 -2.96
N GLY A 339 -3.29 -6.94 -3.85
CA GLY A 339 -3.49 -5.49 -3.68
C GLY A 339 -4.97 -5.12 -3.51
N GLU A 340 -5.86 -5.67 -4.35
CA GLU A 340 -7.31 -5.48 -4.22
C GLU A 340 -7.82 -5.89 -2.84
N ARG A 341 -7.45 -7.06 -2.32
CA ARG A 341 -7.89 -7.54 -1.00
C ARG A 341 -7.41 -6.65 0.13
N LEU A 342 -6.18 -6.12 0.05
CA LEU A 342 -5.66 -5.19 1.05
C LEU A 342 -6.52 -3.93 1.10
N ILE A 343 -6.84 -3.34 -0.04
CA ILE A 343 -7.64 -2.11 -0.13
C ILE A 343 -9.09 -2.37 0.25
N GLU A 344 -9.68 -3.49 -0.19
CA GLU A 344 -11.04 -3.89 0.15
C GLU A 344 -11.24 -4.15 1.65
N ALA A 345 -10.18 -4.48 2.39
CA ALA A 345 -10.25 -4.74 3.82
C ALA A 345 -10.50 -3.46 4.65
N THR A 346 -10.18 -2.28 4.12
CA THR A 346 -10.41 -1.01 4.80
C THR A 346 -11.88 -0.58 4.65
N PRO A 347 -12.60 -0.35 5.76
CA PRO A 347 -13.99 0.12 5.72
C PRO A 347 -14.12 1.49 5.05
N ILE A 348 -15.24 1.73 4.34
CA ILE A 348 -15.46 2.97 3.58
C ILE A 348 -15.55 4.21 4.46
N ASP A 349 -16.00 4.09 5.67
CA ASP A 349 -16.03 5.17 6.66
C ASP A 349 -14.60 5.58 7.07
N VAL A 350 -13.68 4.63 7.23
CA VAL A 350 -12.26 4.90 7.46
C VAL A 350 -11.64 5.59 6.23
N VAL A 351 -11.98 5.12 5.00
CA VAL A 351 -11.57 5.80 3.76
C VAL A 351 -12.01 7.25 3.75
N ALA A 352 -13.27 7.53 4.09
CA ALA A 352 -13.81 8.89 4.12
C ALA A 352 -13.15 9.79 5.19
N GLU A 353 -12.80 9.21 6.33
CA GLU A 353 -12.25 9.90 7.49
C GLU A 353 -10.80 10.36 7.27
N PHE A 354 -9.98 9.53 6.64
CA PHE A 354 -8.56 9.85 6.40
C PHE A 354 -8.35 10.80 5.23
N PHE A 355 -9.25 10.81 4.24
CA PHE A 355 -9.07 11.56 3.00
C PHE A 355 -8.77 13.05 3.19
N PRO A 356 -9.43 13.79 4.11
CA PRO A 356 -9.16 15.21 4.34
C PRO A 356 -7.73 15.50 4.83
N ALA A 357 -7.08 14.56 5.54
CA ALA A 357 -5.74 14.75 6.08
C ALA A 357 -4.68 14.96 4.97
N PHE A 358 -4.91 14.38 3.79
CA PHE A 358 -3.98 14.51 2.66
C PHE A 358 -4.01 15.91 2.03
N ALA A 359 -5.16 16.59 2.08
CA ALA A 359 -5.32 17.92 1.46
C ALA A 359 -4.52 19.01 2.19
N VAL A 360 -4.25 18.82 3.47
CA VAL A 360 -3.53 19.77 4.33
C VAL A 360 -2.10 19.32 4.66
N HIS A 361 -1.69 18.15 4.12
CA HIS A 361 -0.37 17.60 4.36
C HIS A 361 0.71 18.44 3.68
N ASP A 362 1.63 18.98 4.49
CA ASP A 362 2.89 19.57 4.07
C ASP A 362 3.93 19.35 5.17
N LYS A 363 4.96 18.57 4.86
CA LYS A 363 6.07 18.20 5.73
C LYS A 363 7.42 18.36 5.00
N THR A 364 7.45 19.26 4.03
CA THR A 364 8.66 19.51 3.23
C THR A 364 9.83 19.94 4.10
N GLU A 365 9.60 20.83 5.08
CA GLU A 365 10.66 21.31 5.98
C GLU A 365 11.17 20.22 6.92
N ALA A 366 10.32 19.27 7.32
CA ALA A 366 10.68 18.19 8.22
C ALA A 366 11.68 17.19 7.60
N LEU A 367 11.77 17.13 6.28
CA LEU A 367 12.72 16.26 5.57
C LEU A 367 14.18 16.54 5.94
N VAL A 368 14.53 17.79 6.30
CA VAL A 368 15.89 18.18 6.69
C VAL A 368 16.42 17.35 7.86
N ALA A 369 15.54 16.83 8.72
CA ALA A 369 15.95 15.92 9.81
C ALA A 369 16.59 14.61 9.31
N TYR A 370 16.39 14.25 8.04
CA TYR A 370 16.97 13.06 7.41
C TYR A 370 18.20 13.34 6.54
N ASP A 371 18.65 14.60 6.40
CA ASP A 371 19.78 14.97 5.55
C ASP A 371 21.11 14.30 5.98
N ALA A 372 21.27 14.07 7.29
CA ALA A 372 22.49 13.48 7.84
C ALA A 372 22.56 11.94 7.75
N VAL A 373 21.55 11.26 7.21
CA VAL A 373 21.49 9.80 7.17
C VAL A 373 21.28 9.28 5.74
N PRO A 374 21.76 8.07 5.43
CA PRO A 374 21.43 7.43 4.16
C PRO A 374 19.92 7.44 3.89
N ALA A 375 19.52 8.01 2.76
CA ALA A 375 18.14 8.08 2.33
C ALA A 375 17.94 7.34 1.00
N LEU A 376 16.76 6.74 0.84
CA LEU A 376 16.25 6.16 -0.41
C LEU A 376 14.91 6.81 -0.73
N VAL A 377 14.78 7.41 -1.89
CA VAL A 377 13.52 7.93 -2.42
C VAL A 377 13.17 7.11 -3.66
N LEU A 378 12.06 6.37 -3.62
CA LEU A 378 11.72 5.44 -4.70
C LEU A 378 10.27 5.65 -5.14
N ALA A 379 10.03 5.74 -6.44
CA ALA A 379 8.70 5.89 -7.02
C ALA A 379 8.52 5.07 -8.29
N GLY A 380 7.27 4.68 -8.59
CA GLY A 380 6.90 4.24 -9.92
C GLY A 380 6.72 5.44 -10.87
N GLU A 381 7.28 5.37 -12.07
CA GLU A 381 7.11 6.46 -13.07
C GLU A 381 5.67 6.63 -13.55
N SER A 382 4.86 5.56 -13.45
CA SER A 382 3.45 5.55 -13.82
C SER A 382 2.50 5.70 -12.62
N ASP A 383 3.03 6.14 -11.46
CA ASP A 383 2.21 6.41 -10.28
C ASP A 383 1.26 7.59 -10.52
N LEU A 384 -0.04 7.34 -10.40
CA LEU A 384 -1.09 8.35 -10.58
C LEU A 384 -1.58 8.96 -9.25
N ILE A 385 -1.17 8.39 -8.11
CA ILE A 385 -1.58 8.84 -6.77
C ILE A 385 -0.54 9.80 -6.20
N THR A 386 0.72 9.39 -6.24
CA THR A 386 1.88 10.25 -5.89
C THR A 386 2.86 10.25 -7.06
N PRO A 387 2.60 11.04 -8.10
CA PRO A 387 3.45 11.09 -9.29
C PRO A 387 4.92 11.25 -8.95
N ALA A 388 5.81 10.69 -9.78
CA ALA A 388 7.25 10.67 -9.55
C ALA A 388 7.87 12.06 -9.28
N ASP A 389 7.20 13.14 -9.70
CA ASP A 389 7.62 14.51 -9.41
C ASP A 389 7.62 14.83 -7.90
N HIS A 390 6.72 14.22 -7.10
CA HIS A 390 6.75 14.34 -5.65
C HIS A 390 8.03 13.72 -5.07
N SER A 391 8.46 12.58 -5.59
CA SER A 391 9.72 11.95 -5.19
C SER A 391 10.94 12.76 -5.64
N ARG A 392 10.90 13.40 -6.80
CA ARG A 392 11.95 14.35 -7.25
C ARG A 392 12.03 15.54 -6.32
N SER A 393 10.89 16.13 -5.92
CA SER A 393 10.86 17.24 -4.95
C SER A 393 11.41 16.84 -3.57
N ILE A 394 11.17 15.60 -3.11
CA ILE A 394 11.79 15.09 -1.88
C ILE A 394 13.32 15.00 -2.05
N ALA A 395 13.81 14.48 -3.19
CA ALA A 395 15.24 14.38 -3.47
C ALA A 395 15.92 15.74 -3.65
N GLU A 396 15.20 16.80 -4.04
CA GLU A 396 15.73 18.18 -4.06
C GLU A 396 16.02 18.68 -2.64
N VAL A 397 15.25 18.27 -1.64
CA VAL A 397 15.49 18.59 -0.22
C VAL A 397 16.55 17.70 0.40
N LEU A 398 16.67 16.46 -0.08
CA LEU A 398 17.64 15.46 0.38
C LEU A 398 18.64 15.14 -0.75
N PRO A 399 19.61 15.99 -1.02
CA PRO A 399 20.47 15.90 -2.22
C PRO A 399 21.35 14.64 -2.23
N ASP A 400 21.66 14.06 -1.07
CA ASP A 400 22.44 12.82 -0.94
C ASP A 400 21.56 11.56 -0.97
N ALA A 401 20.24 11.71 -1.13
CA ALA A 401 19.33 10.59 -1.25
C ALA A 401 19.52 9.83 -2.58
N GLU A 402 19.46 8.51 -2.51
CA GLU A 402 19.35 7.66 -3.68
C GLU A 402 17.94 7.78 -4.26
N LEU A 403 17.78 8.48 -5.39
CA LEU A 403 16.51 8.60 -6.11
C LEU A 403 16.37 7.50 -7.15
N VAL A 404 15.30 6.71 -7.04
CA VAL A 404 14.98 5.61 -7.95
C VAL A 404 13.59 5.79 -8.53
N CYS A 405 13.50 6.12 -9.83
CA CYS A 405 12.24 6.14 -10.56
C CYS A 405 12.12 4.85 -11.38
N VAL A 406 11.12 4.02 -11.09
CA VAL A 406 10.97 2.68 -11.67
C VAL A 406 10.10 2.72 -12.91
N PRO A 407 10.65 2.49 -14.12
CA PRO A 407 9.89 2.55 -15.35
C PRO A 407 8.70 1.59 -15.37
N GLY A 408 7.53 2.10 -15.80
CA GLY A 408 6.32 1.31 -15.95
C GLY A 408 5.73 0.75 -14.65
N ALA A 409 6.23 1.14 -13.48
CA ALA A 409 5.63 0.79 -12.20
C ALA A 409 4.68 1.88 -11.71
N GLY A 410 3.65 1.48 -10.95
CA GLY A 410 2.66 2.37 -10.36
C GLY A 410 2.86 2.60 -8.87
N HIS A 411 1.77 2.91 -8.18
CA HIS A 411 1.78 3.28 -6.75
C HIS A 411 2.21 2.13 -5.83
N LEU A 412 1.79 0.89 -6.11
CA LEU A 412 2.19 -0.28 -5.32
C LEU A 412 3.49 -0.89 -5.86
N VAL A 413 4.51 -0.06 -6.08
CA VAL A 413 5.80 -0.47 -6.65
C VAL A 413 6.45 -1.60 -5.87
N MET A 414 6.27 -1.67 -4.53
CA MET A 414 6.80 -2.72 -3.66
C MET A 414 6.15 -4.10 -3.90
N LEU A 415 4.96 -4.14 -4.50
CA LEU A 415 4.30 -5.36 -4.96
C LEU A 415 4.56 -5.63 -6.44
N GLU A 416 4.71 -4.58 -7.25
CA GLU A 416 4.87 -4.69 -8.71
C GLU A 416 6.29 -5.02 -9.14
N ARG A 417 7.29 -4.53 -8.39
CA ARG A 417 8.73 -4.72 -8.63
C ARG A 417 9.48 -5.11 -7.34
N PRO A 418 9.06 -6.19 -6.68
CA PRO A 418 9.55 -6.52 -5.33
C PRO A 418 11.06 -6.77 -5.29
N GLU A 419 11.65 -7.38 -6.32
CA GLU A 419 13.08 -7.69 -6.34
C GLU A 419 13.92 -6.41 -6.36
N LEU A 420 13.53 -5.43 -7.19
CA LEU A 420 14.20 -4.15 -7.29
C LEU A 420 14.10 -3.38 -5.98
N VAL A 421 12.89 -3.28 -5.41
CA VAL A 421 12.67 -2.59 -4.13
C VAL A 421 13.48 -3.24 -3.01
N ASN A 422 13.54 -4.58 -2.96
CA ASN A 422 14.32 -5.33 -1.98
C ASN A 422 15.83 -5.06 -2.11
N GLU A 423 16.36 -4.96 -3.33
CA GLU A 423 17.77 -4.67 -3.57
C GLU A 423 18.16 -3.30 -3.04
N HIS A 424 17.38 -2.26 -3.35
CA HIS A 424 17.63 -0.90 -2.84
C HIS A 424 17.44 -0.80 -1.33
N LEU A 425 16.44 -1.47 -0.74
CA LEU A 425 16.26 -1.52 0.70
C LEU A 425 17.44 -2.20 1.42
N VAL A 426 17.92 -3.32 0.89
CA VAL A 426 19.10 -4.00 1.47
C VAL A 426 20.32 -3.09 1.39
N SER A 427 20.55 -2.42 0.25
CA SER A 427 21.64 -1.44 0.10
C SER A 427 21.52 -0.28 1.10
N LEU A 428 20.32 0.25 1.32
CA LEU A 428 20.08 1.28 2.33
C LEU A 428 20.44 0.78 3.74
N VAL A 429 19.98 -0.41 4.14
CA VAL A 429 20.22 -0.97 5.48
C VAL A 429 21.72 -1.23 5.68
N GLU A 430 22.44 -1.66 4.66
CA GLU A 430 23.92 -1.82 4.68
C GLU A 430 24.63 -0.48 4.94
N ARG A 431 24.25 0.58 4.19
CA ARG A 431 24.78 1.95 4.36
C ARG A 431 24.47 2.51 5.74
N ALA A 432 23.23 2.37 6.21
CA ALA A 432 22.78 2.78 7.53
C ALA A 432 23.54 2.08 8.65
N GLY A 433 23.74 0.75 8.53
CA GLY A 433 24.54 -0.01 9.49
C GLY A 433 26.01 0.39 9.52
N ALA A 434 26.59 0.79 8.38
CA ALA A 434 27.94 1.32 8.29
C ALA A 434 28.05 2.70 8.96
N ALA A 435 27.12 3.61 8.67
CA ALA A 435 27.07 4.95 9.26
C ALA A 435 26.91 4.90 10.78
N ALA A 436 26.03 4.05 11.31
CA ALA A 436 25.85 3.86 12.75
C ALA A 436 27.12 3.39 13.49
N ARG A 437 27.95 2.57 12.83
CA ARG A 437 29.26 2.14 13.38
C ARG A 437 30.26 3.28 13.43
N SER A 438 30.35 4.07 12.35
CA SER A 438 31.30 5.20 12.24
C SER A 438 30.99 6.27 13.28
N SER A 439 29.73 6.64 13.48
CA SER A 439 29.31 7.63 14.47
C SER A 439 29.63 7.25 15.92
N ARG A 440 29.60 5.95 16.25
CA ARG A 440 30.00 5.46 17.58
C ARG A 440 31.50 5.53 17.81
N HIS A 441 32.32 5.19 16.81
CA HIS A 441 33.78 5.30 16.92
C HIS A 441 34.26 6.74 17.08
N ALA A 442 33.51 7.70 16.55
CA ALA A 442 33.82 9.12 16.68
C ALA A 442 33.43 9.69 18.08
N ARG A 443 32.54 9.04 18.80
CA ARG A 443 32.06 9.45 20.15
C ARG A 443 32.74 8.70 21.29
N ALA A 444 33.45 7.59 21.04
CA ALA A 444 34.23 6.80 21.97
C ALA A 444 35.72 7.21 21.98
#